data_640b021fb04ee5082cbd75c895a20ca4
#
_entry.id   640b021fb04ee5082cbd75c895a20ca4
#
_cell.length_a   1.000
_cell.length_b   1.000
_cell.length_c   1.000
_cell.angle_alpha   90.00
_cell.angle_beta   90.00
_cell.angle_gamma   90.00
#
_symmetry.space_group_name_H-M   'P 1'
#
loop_
_entity.id
_entity.type
_entity.pdbx_description
1 polymer ?
#
loop_
_entity_poly.entity_id
_entity_poly.type
_entity_poly.pdbx_seq_one_letter_code
_entity_poly.pdbx_strand_id
1 'polypeptide(L)'
;VAALFFFGYHEPTLYLRTHSMKKTPLVVRKAVLPVAGLGTRMLPATKAIPKEMLPVVDKPLIQYVVREAIAAGIKEIILVTHSSKNSIENHFDKSFELEATLEKRVKRQLLEEVQHICPKDVTIMHVRQGEAKGLGHAVLCARPLIGDQPFAVLLPDVLIDEVASDLKQDNLAEMVHLFEEEQISQIMVEAVPESEVDKYGIADIKGEALSEGMSLPMQAIVEKPPRDEAPSNLAVVGRYVLSANIWPLLEKTPAGAGDEIQLTDAIAMLMEKEQVNAYFMKGRSHDCGSKLGYMKANVEYAVRHRELSKEFTSWLKQFAKEL
;
A
#
# COMPACT_ATOMS: atom_id res chain seq x y z
N VAL A 1 -72.88 -48.31 -26.41
CA VAL A 1 -71.47 -48.61 -26.47
C VAL A 1 -70.76 -47.26 -26.48
N ALA A 2 -70.27 -46.81 -25.31
CA ALA A 2 -69.55 -45.58 -25.15
C ALA A 2 -68.05 -45.88 -25.06
N ALA A 3 -67.24 -45.29 -25.93
CA ALA A 3 -65.80 -45.38 -25.91
C ALA A 3 -65.25 -44.15 -25.14
N LEU A 4 -64.58 -44.41 -24.02
CA LEU A 4 -63.80 -43.40 -23.29
C LEU A 4 -62.44 -43.28 -23.92
N PHE A 5 -62.10 -42.04 -24.39
CA PHE A 5 -60.74 -41.68 -24.76
C PHE A 5 -60.05 -41.08 -23.53
N PHE A 6 -59.01 -41.74 -23.05
CA PHE A 6 -58.04 -41.13 -22.05
C PHE A 6 -57.04 -40.33 -22.81
N PHE A 7 -57.02 -39.01 -22.54
CA PHE A 7 -55.93 -38.13 -22.93
C PHE A 7 -54.89 -38.09 -21.78
N GLY A 8 -53.71 -38.63 -22.04
CA GLY A 8 -52.59 -38.52 -21.13
C GLY A 8 -51.99 -37.11 -21.19
N TYR A 9 -52.05 -36.44 -20.09
CA TYR A 9 -51.26 -35.18 -19.91
C TYR A 9 -49.80 -35.52 -19.64
N HIS A 10 -48.90 -35.18 -20.59
CA HIS A 10 -47.48 -35.11 -20.36
C HIS A 10 -47.16 -33.74 -19.73
N GLU A 11 -46.73 -33.72 -18.46
CA GLU A 11 -46.16 -32.57 -17.86
C GLU A 11 -44.78 -32.29 -18.50
N PRO A 12 -44.49 -31.05 -18.96
CA PRO A 12 -43.16 -30.70 -19.42
C PRO A 12 -42.25 -30.52 -18.21
N THR A 13 -41.31 -31.44 -18.01
CA THR A 13 -40.22 -31.29 -17.04
C THR A 13 -39.35 -30.11 -17.42
N LEU A 14 -39.54 -28.98 -16.75
CA LEU A 14 -38.69 -27.79 -16.90
C LEU A 14 -37.30 -28.12 -16.32
N TYR A 15 -36.36 -28.46 -17.19
CA TYR A 15 -34.92 -28.46 -16.82
C TYR A 15 -34.47 -27.02 -16.59
N LEU A 16 -34.51 -26.56 -15.34
CA LEU A 16 -33.82 -25.37 -14.92
C LEU A 16 -32.30 -25.64 -15.06
N ARG A 17 -31.73 -25.24 -16.19
CA ARG A 17 -30.29 -25.07 -16.32
C ARG A 17 -29.87 -23.97 -15.35
N THR A 18 -29.38 -24.36 -14.18
CA THR A 18 -28.63 -23.47 -13.31
C THR A 18 -27.36 -23.07 -14.05
N HIS A 19 -27.43 -21.97 -14.79
CA HIS A 19 -26.22 -21.29 -15.22
C HIS A 19 -25.54 -20.78 -13.94
N SER A 20 -24.50 -21.46 -13.51
CA SER A 20 -23.54 -20.90 -12.57
C SER A 20 -23.04 -19.60 -13.21
N MET A 21 -23.55 -18.46 -12.77
CA MET A 21 -22.99 -17.18 -13.11
C MET A 21 -21.55 -17.22 -12.60
N LYS A 22 -20.56 -17.32 -13.49
CA LYS A 22 -19.18 -17.06 -13.13
C LYS A 22 -19.16 -15.64 -12.55
N LYS A 23 -18.93 -15.52 -11.25
CA LYS A 23 -18.73 -14.21 -10.62
C LYS A 23 -17.61 -13.52 -11.39
N THR A 24 -17.86 -12.31 -11.88
CA THR A 24 -16.81 -11.49 -12.47
C THR A 24 -15.70 -11.34 -11.43
N PRO A 25 -14.45 -11.61 -11.76
CA PRO A 25 -13.36 -11.44 -10.82
C PRO A 25 -13.35 -10.01 -10.25
N LEU A 26 -13.14 -9.87 -8.95
CA LEU A 26 -13.04 -8.58 -8.31
C LEU A 26 -11.70 -7.94 -8.70
N VAL A 27 -11.72 -6.67 -9.08
CA VAL A 27 -10.58 -5.90 -9.55
C VAL A 27 -10.16 -4.89 -8.50
N VAL A 28 -8.86 -4.76 -8.26
CA VAL A 28 -8.29 -3.83 -7.27
C VAL A 28 -8.08 -2.47 -7.92
N ARG A 29 -8.99 -1.54 -7.72
CA ARG A 29 -8.93 -0.17 -8.29
C ARG A 29 -8.64 0.91 -7.27
N LYS A 30 -8.76 0.61 -5.99
CA LYS A 30 -8.69 1.57 -4.90
C LYS A 30 -7.50 1.29 -4.00
N ALA A 31 -6.89 2.36 -3.50
CA ALA A 31 -5.84 2.27 -2.49
C ALA A 31 -6.12 3.21 -1.31
N VAL A 32 -5.76 2.78 -0.12
CA VAL A 32 -5.80 3.56 1.12
C VAL A 32 -4.37 3.91 1.53
N LEU A 33 -4.10 5.18 1.72
CA LEU A 33 -2.82 5.69 2.22
C LEU A 33 -3.05 6.36 3.58
N PRO A 34 -2.68 5.72 4.69
CA PRO A 34 -2.81 6.28 6.04
C PRO A 34 -1.75 7.36 6.29
N VAL A 35 -2.14 8.63 6.21
CA VAL A 35 -1.24 9.79 6.38
C VAL A 35 -1.55 10.60 7.65
N ALA A 36 -2.40 10.11 8.55
CA ALA A 36 -2.82 10.82 9.76
C ALA A 36 -1.78 10.81 10.90
N GLY A 37 -0.72 10.00 10.81
CA GLY A 37 0.29 9.85 11.86
C GLY A 37 1.06 11.13 12.16
N LEU A 38 1.44 11.35 13.43
CA LEU A 38 2.10 12.58 13.90
C LEU A 38 3.57 12.71 13.51
N GLY A 39 4.23 11.65 13.06
CA GLY A 39 5.62 11.67 12.61
C GLY A 39 6.65 11.98 13.71
N THR A 40 6.40 11.56 14.95
CA THR A 40 7.20 11.88 16.13
C THR A 40 8.67 11.46 16.02
N ARG A 41 8.96 10.36 15.31
CA ARG A 41 10.34 9.88 15.08
C ARG A 41 11.21 10.88 14.29
N MET A 42 10.59 11.77 13.52
CA MET A 42 11.26 12.78 12.67
C MET A 42 11.24 14.19 13.27
N LEU A 43 10.84 14.35 14.53
CA LEU A 43 10.93 15.64 15.23
C LEU A 43 12.40 16.09 15.35
N PRO A 44 12.65 17.42 15.28
CA PRO A 44 11.68 18.52 15.23
C PRO A 44 11.15 18.87 13.81
N ALA A 45 11.69 18.28 12.73
CA ALA A 45 11.33 18.62 11.35
C ALA A 45 9.81 18.49 11.09
N THR A 46 9.19 17.46 11.66
CA THR A 46 7.76 17.16 11.48
C THR A 46 6.82 17.93 12.40
N LYS A 47 7.32 18.94 13.14
CA LYS A 47 6.47 19.82 13.97
C LYS A 47 5.43 20.58 13.13
N ALA A 48 5.82 21.05 11.95
CA ALA A 48 4.98 21.85 11.05
C ALA A 48 4.81 21.24 9.66
N ILE A 49 5.63 20.24 9.33
CA ILE A 49 5.62 19.57 8.02
C ILE A 49 5.25 18.11 8.23
N PRO A 50 4.22 17.58 7.57
CA PRO A 50 3.93 16.14 7.58
C PRO A 50 5.16 15.34 7.17
N LYS A 51 5.44 14.21 7.85
CA LYS A 51 6.57 13.34 7.48
C LYS A 51 6.51 12.89 6.02
N GLU A 52 5.31 12.73 5.51
CA GLU A 52 5.00 12.32 4.15
C GLU A 52 5.39 13.38 3.11
N MET A 53 5.56 14.64 3.55
CA MET A 53 6.00 15.77 2.72
C MET A 53 7.51 16.04 2.82
N LEU A 54 8.24 15.27 3.60
CA LEU A 54 9.71 15.36 3.60
C LEU A 54 10.24 14.93 2.22
N PRO A 55 11.11 15.73 1.57
CA PRO A 55 11.56 15.44 0.22
C PRO A 55 12.64 14.36 0.19
N VAL A 56 12.49 13.40 -0.70
CA VAL A 56 13.60 12.55 -1.13
C VAL A 56 14.12 13.15 -2.44
N VAL A 57 15.26 13.83 -2.33
CA VAL A 57 15.86 14.71 -3.33
C VAL A 57 14.93 15.89 -3.68
N ASP A 58 14.08 15.77 -4.68
CA ASP A 58 13.24 16.85 -5.25
C ASP A 58 11.73 16.57 -5.17
N LYS A 59 11.33 15.40 -4.69
CA LYS A 59 9.91 14.99 -4.58
C LYS A 59 9.55 14.61 -3.16
N PRO A 60 8.37 15.02 -2.66
CA PRO A 60 7.91 14.54 -1.35
C PRO A 60 7.72 13.02 -1.38
N LEU A 61 8.00 12.39 -0.23
CA LEU A 61 7.91 10.94 -0.06
C LEU A 61 6.57 10.35 -0.52
N ILE A 62 5.46 11.03 -0.19
CA ILE A 62 4.11 10.60 -0.58
C ILE A 62 3.93 10.52 -2.11
N GLN A 63 4.64 11.34 -2.89
CA GLN A 63 4.54 11.31 -4.34
C GLN A 63 5.09 10.02 -4.94
N TYR A 64 6.17 9.46 -4.37
CA TYR A 64 6.70 8.17 -4.80
C TYR A 64 5.70 7.04 -4.54
N VAL A 65 5.07 7.04 -3.35
CA VAL A 65 4.07 6.03 -2.98
C VAL A 65 2.81 6.11 -3.85
N VAL A 66 2.34 7.33 -4.15
CA VAL A 66 1.21 7.55 -5.07
C VAL A 66 1.57 7.10 -6.49
N ARG A 67 2.80 7.36 -6.97
CA ARG A 67 3.27 6.88 -8.29
C ARG A 67 3.32 5.35 -8.35
N GLU A 68 3.77 4.69 -7.30
CA GLU A 68 3.73 3.23 -7.20
C GLU A 68 2.30 2.70 -7.32
N ALA A 69 1.35 3.25 -6.57
CA ALA A 69 -0.06 2.86 -6.66
C ALA A 69 -0.62 3.05 -8.08
N ILE A 70 -0.34 4.19 -8.71
CA ILE A 70 -0.77 4.47 -10.09
C ILE A 70 -0.15 3.50 -11.08
N ALA A 71 1.14 3.18 -10.94
CA ALA A 71 1.85 2.24 -11.81
C ALA A 71 1.29 0.81 -11.70
N ALA A 72 0.82 0.42 -10.51
CA ALA A 72 0.13 -0.85 -10.25
C ALA A 72 -1.34 -0.88 -10.76
N GLY A 73 -1.82 0.17 -11.43
CA GLY A 73 -3.16 0.21 -12.03
C GLY A 73 -4.24 0.81 -11.13
N ILE A 74 -3.92 1.32 -9.95
CA ILE A 74 -4.88 1.97 -9.05
C ILE A 74 -5.38 3.28 -9.69
N LYS A 75 -6.69 3.53 -9.58
CA LYS A 75 -7.36 4.71 -10.15
C LYS A 75 -8.00 5.63 -9.10
N GLU A 76 -8.25 5.10 -7.92
CA GLU A 76 -8.87 5.83 -6.83
C GLU A 76 -8.00 5.70 -5.58
N ILE A 77 -7.45 6.82 -5.10
CA ILE A 77 -6.54 6.85 -3.96
C ILE A 77 -7.21 7.60 -2.80
N ILE A 78 -7.34 6.95 -1.66
CA ILE A 78 -7.96 7.49 -0.46
C ILE A 78 -6.86 7.84 0.54
N LEU A 79 -6.64 9.13 0.75
CA LEU A 79 -5.75 9.63 1.80
C LEU A 79 -6.52 9.73 3.12
N VAL A 80 -6.12 8.95 4.11
CA VAL A 80 -6.68 9.04 5.47
C VAL A 80 -5.87 10.06 6.24
N THR A 81 -6.39 11.28 6.36
CA THR A 81 -5.67 12.47 6.81
C THR A 81 -6.06 12.91 8.23
N HIS A 82 -5.37 13.93 8.72
CA HIS A 82 -5.68 14.66 9.95
C HIS A 82 -5.67 16.17 9.67
N SER A 83 -6.24 16.99 10.54
CA SER A 83 -6.36 18.44 10.36
C SER A 83 -5.05 19.20 10.09
N SER A 84 -3.91 18.62 10.47
CA SER A 84 -2.56 19.21 10.26
C SER A 84 -1.91 18.79 8.93
N LYS A 85 -2.61 18.08 8.04
CA LYS A 85 -2.04 17.45 6.85
C LYS A 85 -2.38 18.15 5.53
N ASN A 86 -2.88 19.38 5.56
CA ASN A 86 -3.33 20.13 4.37
C ASN A 86 -2.27 20.25 3.25
N SER A 87 -0.98 20.26 3.60
CA SER A 87 0.09 20.29 2.59
C SER A 87 0.15 19.03 1.73
N ILE A 88 -0.31 17.88 2.21
CA ILE A 88 -0.43 16.65 1.42
C ILE A 88 -1.56 16.80 0.41
N GLU A 89 -2.71 17.32 0.86
CA GLU A 89 -3.88 17.58 0.02
C GLU A 89 -3.51 18.56 -1.08
N ASN A 90 -2.92 19.71 -0.70
CA ASN A 90 -2.51 20.78 -1.62
C ASN A 90 -1.45 20.30 -2.65
N HIS A 91 -0.61 19.31 -2.31
CA HIS A 91 0.41 18.82 -3.22
C HIS A 91 -0.19 18.11 -4.45
N PHE A 92 -1.32 17.46 -4.29
CA PHE A 92 -2.01 16.76 -5.37
C PHE A 92 -3.08 17.61 -6.06
N ASP A 93 -3.43 18.74 -5.47
CA ASP A 93 -4.37 19.69 -6.06
C ASP A 93 -3.70 20.51 -7.18
N LYS A 94 -4.52 21.01 -8.09
CA LYS A 94 -4.06 21.87 -9.16
C LYS A 94 -3.63 23.24 -8.61
N SER A 95 -2.37 23.61 -8.85
CA SER A 95 -1.83 24.92 -8.48
C SER A 95 -1.91 25.89 -9.69
N PHE A 96 -3.09 26.48 -9.89
CA PHE A 96 -3.38 27.33 -11.04
C PHE A 96 -2.39 28.49 -11.21
N GLU A 97 -2.03 29.18 -10.13
CA GLU A 97 -1.12 30.32 -10.16
C GLU A 97 0.31 29.90 -10.54
N LEU A 98 0.79 28.78 -9.99
CA LEU A 98 2.12 28.22 -10.32
C LEU A 98 2.16 27.79 -11.79
N GLU A 99 1.18 27.02 -12.24
CA GLU A 99 1.12 26.53 -13.62
C GLU A 99 1.07 27.69 -14.63
N ALA A 100 0.22 28.70 -14.40
CA ALA A 100 0.15 29.89 -15.23
C ALA A 100 1.48 30.68 -15.26
N THR A 101 2.19 30.72 -14.13
CA THR A 101 3.49 31.37 -14.05
C THR A 101 4.56 30.60 -14.84
N LEU A 102 4.59 29.27 -14.75
CA LEU A 102 5.51 28.41 -15.49
C LEU A 102 5.25 28.49 -16.99
N GLU A 103 3.99 28.50 -17.41
CA GLU A 103 3.58 28.66 -18.80
C GLU A 103 4.05 30.01 -19.34
N LYS A 104 3.77 31.11 -18.64
CA LYS A 104 4.20 32.47 -19.02
C LYS A 104 5.72 32.60 -19.14
N ARG A 105 6.49 31.90 -18.29
CA ARG A 105 7.95 31.88 -18.32
C ARG A 105 8.56 30.87 -19.27
N VAL A 106 7.72 30.15 -20.05
CA VAL A 106 8.13 29.12 -21.02
C VAL A 106 8.95 28.00 -20.37
N LYS A 107 8.67 27.68 -19.09
CA LYS A 107 9.30 26.59 -18.33
C LYS A 107 8.53 25.28 -18.56
N ARG A 108 8.50 24.80 -19.80
CA ARG A 108 7.66 23.65 -20.24
C ARG A 108 7.92 22.38 -19.45
N GLN A 109 9.18 22.04 -19.22
CA GLN A 109 9.54 20.81 -18.50
C GLN A 109 9.03 20.83 -17.05
N LEU A 110 9.23 21.94 -16.33
CA LEU A 110 8.72 22.08 -14.96
C LEU A 110 7.19 22.09 -14.92
N LEU A 111 6.54 22.68 -15.91
CA LEU A 111 5.09 22.67 -16.04
C LEU A 111 4.56 21.24 -16.23
N GLU A 112 5.18 20.47 -17.13
CA GLU A 112 4.86 19.07 -17.36
C GLU A 112 5.06 18.23 -16.08
N GLU A 113 6.16 18.43 -15.36
CA GLU A 113 6.43 17.73 -14.09
C GLU A 113 5.36 18.02 -13.04
N VAL A 114 4.93 19.27 -12.89
CA VAL A 114 3.88 19.65 -11.95
C VAL A 114 2.52 19.07 -12.36
N GLN A 115 2.18 19.13 -13.64
CA GLN A 115 0.91 18.62 -14.16
C GLN A 115 0.80 17.09 -14.12
N HIS A 116 1.93 16.37 -14.10
CA HIS A 116 1.98 14.91 -14.04
C HIS A 116 2.06 14.36 -12.61
N ILE A 117 2.03 15.20 -11.58
CA ILE A 117 1.97 14.73 -10.17
C ILE A 117 0.74 13.85 -9.97
N CYS A 118 -0.43 14.29 -10.48
CA CYS A 118 -1.66 13.50 -10.49
C CYS A 118 -2.21 13.39 -11.91
N PRO A 119 -2.19 12.20 -12.57
CA PRO A 119 -2.78 12.00 -13.88
C PRO A 119 -4.29 12.25 -13.89
N LYS A 120 -4.82 12.68 -15.03
CA LYS A 120 -6.26 13.04 -15.17
C LYS A 120 -7.25 11.89 -14.96
N ASP A 121 -6.78 10.67 -15.12
CA ASP A 121 -7.56 9.43 -14.96
C ASP A 121 -7.45 8.82 -13.56
N VAL A 122 -6.81 9.52 -12.63
CA VAL A 122 -6.67 9.15 -11.22
C VAL A 122 -7.44 10.15 -10.36
N THR A 123 -8.22 9.63 -9.40
CA THR A 123 -8.96 10.44 -8.43
C THR A 123 -8.32 10.28 -7.05
N ILE A 124 -7.96 11.40 -6.44
CA ILE A 124 -7.50 11.42 -5.04
C ILE A 124 -8.63 11.94 -4.16
N MET A 125 -8.99 11.17 -3.16
CA MET A 125 -10.04 11.48 -2.18
C MET A 125 -9.44 11.58 -0.79
N HIS A 126 -10.09 12.34 0.08
CA HIS A 126 -9.63 12.55 1.45
C HIS A 126 -10.71 12.15 2.44
N VAL A 127 -10.32 11.44 3.49
CA VAL A 127 -11.15 11.16 4.65
C VAL A 127 -10.34 11.41 5.91
N ARG A 128 -10.98 11.91 6.97
CA ARG A 128 -10.27 12.21 8.22
C ARG A 128 -10.35 11.07 9.20
N GLN A 129 -9.21 10.73 9.78
CA GLN A 129 -9.13 10.00 11.03
C GLN A 129 -9.27 11.03 12.16
N GLY A 130 -10.45 11.09 12.78
CA GLY A 130 -10.75 12.09 13.83
C GLY A 130 -9.99 11.85 15.13
N GLU A 131 -9.65 10.59 15.41
CA GLU A 131 -8.93 10.16 16.60
C GLU A 131 -7.77 9.24 16.21
N ALA A 132 -6.59 9.42 16.83
CA ALA A 132 -5.41 8.61 16.57
C ALA A 132 -5.53 7.25 17.30
N LYS A 133 -6.25 6.30 16.69
CA LYS A 133 -6.50 4.95 17.22
C LYS A 133 -5.75 3.84 16.48
N GLY A 134 -4.63 4.15 15.85
CA GLY A 134 -3.78 3.18 15.16
C GLY A 134 -4.09 2.98 13.69
N LEU A 135 -3.29 2.09 13.06
CA LEU A 135 -3.31 1.84 11.61
C LEU A 135 -4.61 1.17 11.16
N GLY A 136 -5.09 0.15 11.89
CA GLY A 136 -6.34 -0.54 11.58
C GLY A 136 -7.53 0.41 11.57
N HIS A 137 -7.59 1.33 12.55
CA HIS A 137 -8.62 2.37 12.59
C HIS A 137 -8.50 3.36 11.43
N ALA A 138 -7.27 3.74 11.04
CA ALA A 138 -7.08 4.60 9.87
C ALA A 138 -7.62 3.94 8.60
N VAL A 139 -7.32 2.67 8.38
CA VAL A 139 -7.86 1.90 7.25
C VAL A 139 -9.38 1.83 7.32
N LEU A 140 -9.96 1.56 8.49
CA LEU A 140 -11.41 1.49 8.70
C LEU A 140 -12.12 2.82 8.34
N CYS A 141 -11.50 3.98 8.58
CA CYS A 141 -12.04 5.28 8.19
C CYS A 141 -12.26 5.41 6.67
N ALA A 142 -11.54 4.64 5.84
CA ALA A 142 -11.70 4.66 4.39
C ALA A 142 -12.87 3.80 3.88
N ARG A 143 -13.46 2.92 4.70
CA ARG A 143 -14.53 2.00 4.33
C ARG A 143 -15.69 2.65 3.55
N PRO A 144 -16.22 3.82 3.93
CA PRO A 144 -17.33 4.45 3.19
C PRO A 144 -16.99 4.79 1.73
N LEU A 145 -15.70 5.00 1.40
CA LEU A 145 -15.21 5.31 0.05
C LEU A 145 -14.79 4.05 -0.72
N ILE A 146 -14.35 3.02 -0.02
CA ILE A 146 -13.97 1.74 -0.63
C ILE A 146 -15.21 0.89 -0.94
N GLY A 147 -16.16 0.80 -0.01
CA GLY A 147 -17.31 -0.11 -0.10
C GLY A 147 -16.89 -1.57 0.06
N ASP A 148 -17.62 -2.48 -0.58
CA ASP A 148 -17.40 -3.93 -0.52
C ASP A 148 -16.47 -4.42 -1.65
N GLN A 149 -15.46 -3.62 -2.00
CA GLN A 149 -14.47 -3.96 -3.02
C GLN A 149 -13.11 -4.30 -2.39
N PRO A 150 -12.28 -5.12 -3.06
CA PRO A 150 -10.90 -5.28 -2.66
C PRO A 150 -10.13 -3.98 -2.84
N PHE A 151 -9.09 -3.79 -2.07
CA PHE A 151 -8.31 -2.56 -2.09
C PHE A 151 -6.86 -2.81 -1.65
N ALA A 152 -5.98 -1.90 -2.07
CA ALA A 152 -4.60 -1.87 -1.59
C ALA A 152 -4.48 -0.95 -0.36
N VAL A 153 -3.51 -1.24 0.51
CA VAL A 153 -3.05 -0.31 1.57
C VAL A 153 -1.56 -0.08 1.38
N LEU A 154 -1.15 1.19 1.36
CA LEU A 154 0.25 1.57 1.22
C LEU A 154 0.65 2.47 2.38
N LEU A 155 1.63 2.05 3.17
CA LEU A 155 2.22 2.91 4.20
C LEU A 155 3.12 3.97 3.54
N PRO A 156 2.89 5.26 3.83
CA PRO A 156 3.52 6.35 3.10
C PRO A 156 4.98 6.62 3.49
N ASP A 157 5.47 6.00 4.54
CA ASP A 157 6.85 6.13 5.03
C ASP A 157 7.77 4.99 4.61
N VAL A 158 7.27 4.02 3.86
CA VAL A 158 8.08 2.98 3.22
C VAL A 158 8.20 3.28 1.73
N LEU A 159 9.42 3.45 1.25
CA LEU A 159 9.73 3.72 -0.15
C LEU A 159 10.31 2.47 -0.81
N ILE A 160 9.63 1.95 -1.82
CA ILE A 160 10.15 0.86 -2.66
C ILE A 160 11.10 1.47 -3.70
N ASP A 161 12.30 0.89 -3.83
CA ASP A 161 13.32 1.39 -4.76
C ASP A 161 12.91 1.15 -6.20
N GLU A 162 12.43 2.18 -6.89
CA GLU A 162 11.96 2.14 -8.27
C GLU A 162 13.06 1.88 -9.32
N VAL A 163 14.32 1.82 -8.91
CA VAL A 163 15.45 1.45 -9.77
C VAL A 163 15.78 -0.03 -9.63
N ALA A 164 15.48 -0.61 -8.45
CA ALA A 164 15.72 -2.02 -8.16
C ALA A 164 14.54 -2.92 -8.56
N SER A 165 13.38 -2.34 -8.91
CA SER A 165 12.18 -3.07 -9.34
C SER A 165 11.35 -2.26 -10.34
N ASP A 166 10.60 -2.93 -11.21
CA ASP A 166 9.66 -2.28 -12.14
C ASP A 166 8.30 -2.08 -11.48
N LEU A 167 7.94 -0.83 -11.18
CA LEU A 167 6.68 -0.49 -10.52
C LEU A 167 5.42 -0.95 -11.28
N LYS A 168 5.53 -1.28 -12.59
CA LYS A 168 4.39 -1.73 -13.40
C LYS A 168 4.22 -3.24 -13.42
N GLN A 169 5.22 -3.99 -13.01
CA GLN A 169 5.26 -5.45 -13.12
C GLN A 169 5.58 -6.14 -11.81
N ASP A 170 6.35 -5.48 -10.93
CA ASP A 170 6.83 -6.05 -9.69
C ASP A 170 6.08 -5.51 -8.48
N ASN A 171 6.26 -6.19 -7.35
CA ASN A 171 5.81 -5.72 -6.04
C ASN A 171 4.29 -5.47 -6.00
N LEU A 172 3.83 -4.24 -5.76
CA LEU A 172 2.40 -3.94 -5.66
C LEU A 172 1.63 -4.33 -6.92
N ALA A 173 2.22 -4.13 -8.11
CA ALA A 173 1.57 -4.51 -9.37
C ALA A 173 1.35 -6.02 -9.47
N GLU A 174 2.35 -6.82 -9.09
CA GLU A 174 2.24 -8.28 -9.05
C GLU A 174 1.25 -8.74 -7.98
N MET A 175 1.26 -8.13 -6.78
CA MET A 175 0.28 -8.44 -5.73
C MET A 175 -1.16 -8.16 -6.18
N VAL A 176 -1.39 -7.08 -6.92
CA VAL A 176 -2.70 -6.75 -7.50
C VAL A 176 -3.09 -7.82 -8.52
N HIS A 177 -2.17 -8.21 -9.41
CA HIS A 177 -2.41 -9.25 -10.41
C HIS A 177 -2.72 -10.60 -9.76
N LEU A 178 -1.93 -11.06 -8.79
CA LEU A 178 -2.16 -12.29 -8.04
C LEU A 178 -3.52 -12.28 -7.33
N PHE A 179 -3.89 -11.14 -6.71
CA PHE A 179 -5.22 -11.01 -6.10
C PHE A 179 -6.34 -11.13 -7.14
N GLU A 180 -6.21 -10.50 -8.30
CA GLU A 180 -7.24 -10.52 -9.34
C GLU A 180 -7.43 -11.93 -9.94
N GLU A 181 -6.35 -12.71 -10.04
CA GLU A 181 -6.39 -14.09 -10.51
C GLU A 181 -6.94 -15.06 -9.47
N GLU A 182 -6.46 -15.00 -8.23
CA GLU A 182 -6.72 -15.99 -7.20
C GLU A 182 -7.78 -15.56 -6.18
N GLN A 183 -8.08 -14.25 -6.09
CA GLN A 183 -8.94 -13.64 -5.07
C GLN A 183 -8.42 -13.90 -3.63
N ILE A 184 -7.10 -14.00 -3.47
CA ILE A 184 -6.39 -14.24 -2.21
C ILE A 184 -5.68 -12.95 -1.80
N SER A 185 -5.91 -12.49 -0.57
CA SER A 185 -5.24 -11.32 0.01
C SER A 185 -3.72 -11.51 0.04
N GLN A 186 -2.97 -10.45 -0.31
CA GLN A 186 -1.51 -10.45 -0.43
C GLN A 186 -0.89 -9.46 0.56
N ILE A 187 0.14 -9.87 1.29
CA ILE A 187 0.89 -9.04 2.22
C ILE A 187 2.36 -9.05 1.80
N MET A 188 2.92 -7.88 1.51
CA MET A 188 4.34 -7.79 1.13
C MET A 188 5.25 -7.95 2.34
N VAL A 189 6.26 -8.80 2.18
CA VAL A 189 7.28 -9.06 3.21
C VAL A 189 8.69 -8.96 2.64
N GLU A 190 9.66 -8.67 3.52
CA GLU A 190 11.10 -8.74 3.24
C GLU A 190 11.83 -9.39 4.42
N ALA A 191 12.99 -9.97 4.19
CA ALA A 191 13.82 -10.50 5.26
C ALA A 191 14.58 -9.37 5.95
N VAL A 192 14.43 -9.26 7.28
CA VAL A 192 15.17 -8.30 8.10
C VAL A 192 16.16 -9.02 9.03
N PRO A 193 17.18 -8.31 9.55
CA PRO A 193 18.02 -8.86 10.62
C PRO A 193 17.18 -9.28 11.83
N GLU A 194 17.49 -10.40 12.46
CA GLU A 194 16.80 -10.90 13.67
C GLU A 194 16.79 -9.85 14.79
N SER A 195 17.80 -8.98 14.85
CA SER A 195 17.87 -7.88 15.81
C SER A 195 16.81 -6.78 15.60
N GLU A 196 16.04 -6.84 14.52
CA GLU A 196 15.06 -5.81 14.12
C GLU A 196 13.62 -6.30 14.06
N VAL A 197 13.36 -7.61 14.28
CA VAL A 197 12.01 -8.19 14.17
C VAL A 197 10.99 -7.55 15.12
N ASP A 198 11.43 -7.05 16.26
CA ASP A 198 10.62 -6.36 17.26
C ASP A 198 10.07 -4.99 16.82
N LYS A 199 10.44 -4.54 15.61
CA LYS A 199 9.98 -3.25 15.04
C LYS A 199 8.79 -3.40 14.08
N TYR A 200 8.51 -4.61 13.59
CA TYR A 200 7.61 -4.88 12.46
C TYR A 200 6.55 -5.93 12.81
N GLY A 201 5.49 -5.98 12.03
CA GLY A 201 4.69 -7.19 11.94
C GLY A 201 5.50 -8.29 11.28
N ILE A 202 5.51 -9.49 11.84
CA ILE A 202 6.30 -10.64 11.36
C ILE A 202 5.37 -11.72 10.86
N ALA A 203 5.58 -12.16 9.60
CA ALA A 203 4.81 -13.22 8.96
C ALA A 203 5.47 -14.59 9.14
N ASP A 204 4.67 -15.65 9.33
CA ASP A 204 5.11 -17.04 9.36
C ASP A 204 4.59 -17.79 8.13
N ILE A 205 5.49 -18.49 7.43
CA ILE A 205 5.20 -19.35 6.27
C ILE A 205 5.65 -20.81 6.51
N LYS A 206 5.78 -21.22 7.77
CA LYS A 206 6.23 -22.58 8.20
C LYS A 206 7.61 -23.02 7.67
N GLY A 207 8.54 -22.09 7.55
CA GLY A 207 9.91 -22.42 7.12
C GLY A 207 10.03 -22.79 5.65
N GLU A 208 9.01 -22.56 4.83
CA GLU A 208 9.13 -22.67 3.38
C GLU A 208 10.11 -21.63 2.84
N ALA A 209 10.87 -21.98 1.81
CA ALA A 209 11.78 -21.05 1.18
C ALA A 209 11.00 -20.04 0.30
N LEU A 210 11.02 -18.77 0.67
CA LEU A 210 10.39 -17.69 -0.07
C LEU A 210 11.47 -16.88 -0.79
N SER A 211 11.35 -16.77 -2.10
CA SER A 211 12.27 -16.01 -2.95
C SER A 211 11.59 -14.77 -3.51
N GLU A 212 12.37 -13.79 -3.96
CA GLU A 212 11.84 -12.56 -4.56
C GLU A 212 10.76 -12.82 -5.63
N GLY A 213 9.64 -12.18 -5.51
CA GLY A 213 8.50 -12.30 -6.41
C GLY A 213 7.62 -13.52 -6.17
N MET A 214 7.93 -14.38 -5.21
CA MET A 214 7.05 -15.50 -4.84
C MET A 214 5.99 -15.08 -3.85
N SER A 215 4.85 -15.75 -3.92
CA SER A 215 3.73 -15.60 -2.99
C SER A 215 3.37 -16.96 -2.40
N LEU A 216 3.36 -17.10 -1.08
CA LEU A 216 3.06 -18.33 -0.36
C LEU A 216 2.04 -18.09 0.77
N PRO A 217 1.22 -19.10 1.11
CA PRO A 217 0.27 -19.01 2.21
C PRO A 217 0.95 -18.71 3.55
N MET A 218 0.46 -17.70 4.25
CA MET A 218 0.87 -17.44 5.63
C MET A 218 0.17 -18.39 6.61
N GLN A 219 0.86 -18.72 7.69
CA GLN A 219 0.32 -19.51 8.81
C GLN A 219 -0.01 -18.65 10.02
N ALA A 220 0.77 -17.59 10.21
CA ALA A 220 0.56 -16.60 11.27
C ALA A 220 1.13 -15.23 10.87
N ILE A 221 0.67 -14.21 11.57
CA ILE A 221 1.24 -12.86 11.53
C ILE A 221 1.16 -12.28 12.93
N VAL A 222 2.26 -11.69 13.42
CA VAL A 222 2.35 -11.16 14.78
C VAL A 222 2.92 -9.75 14.75
N GLU A 223 2.24 -8.80 15.41
CA GLU A 223 2.69 -7.41 15.50
C GLU A 223 3.79 -7.26 16.55
N LYS A 224 4.97 -6.81 16.12
CA LYS A 224 6.12 -6.50 16.98
C LYS A 224 6.40 -7.54 18.07
N PRO A 225 6.62 -8.80 17.69
CA PRO A 225 6.89 -9.84 18.67
C PRO A 225 8.20 -9.55 19.41
N PRO A 226 8.35 -10.00 20.67
CA PRO A 226 9.67 -10.15 21.28
C PRO A 226 10.59 -10.97 20.38
N ARG A 227 11.89 -10.66 20.35
CA ARG A 227 12.85 -11.30 19.43
C ARG A 227 12.93 -12.81 19.55
N ASP A 228 12.81 -13.30 20.77
CA ASP A 228 12.80 -14.73 21.13
C ASP A 228 11.48 -15.44 20.82
N GLU A 229 10.41 -14.70 20.54
CA GLU A 229 9.09 -15.19 20.18
C GLU A 229 8.73 -14.97 18.71
N ALA A 230 9.60 -14.29 17.94
CA ALA A 230 9.34 -14.01 16.54
C ALA A 230 9.29 -15.32 15.73
N PRO A 231 8.20 -15.57 14.97
CA PRO A 231 8.05 -16.84 14.25
C PRO A 231 8.99 -16.99 13.06
N SER A 232 9.52 -15.87 12.56
CA SER A 232 10.46 -15.79 11.44
C SER A 232 11.19 -14.44 11.46
N ASN A 233 11.93 -14.13 10.39
CA ASN A 233 12.47 -12.80 10.12
C ASN A 233 11.81 -12.09 8.91
N LEU A 234 10.63 -12.55 8.48
CA LEU A 234 9.87 -11.96 7.38
C LEU A 234 9.03 -10.80 7.88
N ALA A 235 9.56 -9.60 7.75
CA ALA A 235 8.92 -8.36 8.17
C ALA A 235 7.93 -7.84 7.13
N VAL A 236 6.80 -7.35 7.58
CA VAL A 236 5.78 -6.71 6.72
C VAL A 236 6.25 -5.33 6.27
N VAL A 237 6.29 -5.11 4.97
CA VAL A 237 6.85 -3.90 4.34
C VAL A 237 5.82 -2.76 4.18
N GLY A 238 4.60 -2.97 4.65
CA GLY A 238 3.57 -1.92 4.58
C GLY A 238 2.92 -1.78 3.20
N ARG A 239 2.86 -2.86 2.44
CA ARG A 239 2.05 -3.01 1.22
C ARG A 239 1.12 -4.20 1.40
N TYR A 240 -0.17 -3.97 1.17
CA TYR A 240 -1.22 -4.96 1.35
C TYR A 240 -2.21 -4.87 0.19
N VAL A 241 -2.71 -5.99 -0.28
CA VAL A 241 -3.89 -6.10 -1.13
C VAL A 241 -4.90 -6.97 -0.38
N LEU A 242 -6.02 -6.40 0.01
CA LEU A 242 -6.97 -7.01 0.94
C LEU A 242 -8.33 -7.21 0.32
N SER A 243 -8.97 -8.31 0.67
CA SER A 243 -10.39 -8.55 0.41
C SER A 243 -11.27 -7.64 1.29
N ALA A 244 -12.49 -7.35 0.85
CA ALA A 244 -13.46 -6.60 1.66
C ALA A 244 -13.90 -7.34 2.93
N ASN A 245 -13.59 -8.64 3.07
CA ASN A 245 -13.88 -9.42 4.26
C ASN A 245 -13.13 -8.93 5.51
N ILE A 246 -12.12 -8.08 5.32
CA ILE A 246 -11.39 -7.44 6.44
C ILE A 246 -12.28 -6.46 7.24
N TRP A 247 -13.29 -5.82 6.63
CA TRP A 247 -14.08 -4.75 7.27
C TRP A 247 -14.76 -5.15 8.58
N PRO A 248 -15.55 -6.25 8.63
CA PRO A 248 -16.20 -6.66 9.87
C PRO A 248 -15.19 -7.13 10.93
N LEU A 249 -13.95 -7.42 10.55
CA LEU A 249 -12.89 -7.80 11.47
C LEU A 249 -12.23 -6.55 12.07
N LEU A 250 -11.91 -5.56 11.26
CA LEU A 250 -11.42 -4.25 11.75
C LEU A 250 -12.38 -3.60 12.74
N GLU A 251 -13.70 -3.72 12.52
CA GLU A 251 -14.71 -3.22 13.47
C GLU A 251 -14.68 -3.93 14.82
N LYS A 252 -14.23 -5.18 14.86
CA LYS A 252 -14.20 -6.03 16.05
C LYS A 252 -12.82 -6.13 16.70
N THR A 253 -11.77 -5.69 15.99
CA THR A 253 -10.40 -5.74 16.49
C THR A 253 -10.29 -4.89 17.77
N PRO A 254 -9.91 -5.46 18.90
CA PRO A 254 -9.68 -4.70 20.12
C PRO A 254 -8.44 -3.82 19.99
N ALA A 255 -8.32 -2.81 20.84
CA ALA A 255 -7.07 -2.09 20.98
C ALA A 255 -5.99 -3.04 21.53
N GLY A 256 -4.86 -3.09 20.83
CA GLY A 256 -3.71 -3.93 21.17
C GLY A 256 -2.52 -3.10 21.68
N ALA A 257 -1.32 -3.39 21.20
CA ALA A 257 -0.10 -2.68 21.59
C ALA A 257 -0.23 -1.17 21.41
N GLY A 258 0.06 -0.40 22.46
CA GLY A 258 -0.03 1.07 22.44
C GLY A 258 -1.45 1.65 22.47
N ASP A 259 -2.45 0.86 22.88
CA ASP A 259 -3.89 1.23 22.84
C ASP A 259 -4.37 1.56 21.41
N GLU A 260 -3.79 0.89 20.40
CA GLU A 260 -4.08 1.08 19.00
C GLU A 260 -4.79 -0.13 18.39
N ILE A 261 -5.71 0.10 17.47
CA ILE A 261 -6.30 -0.94 16.61
C ILE A 261 -5.26 -1.27 15.53
N GLN A 262 -4.66 -2.45 15.64
CA GLN A 262 -3.62 -2.89 14.71
C GLN A 262 -4.23 -3.54 13.47
N LEU A 263 -3.71 -3.19 12.28
CA LEU A 263 -4.10 -3.85 11.03
C LEU A 263 -3.66 -5.31 11.02
N THR A 264 -2.52 -5.61 11.61
CA THR A 264 -1.94 -6.95 11.74
C THR A 264 -2.88 -7.89 12.49
N ASP A 265 -3.50 -7.43 13.60
CA ASP A 265 -4.45 -8.23 14.37
C ASP A 265 -5.72 -8.56 13.56
N ALA A 266 -6.21 -7.58 12.80
CA ALA A 266 -7.36 -7.81 11.90
C ALA A 266 -7.02 -8.80 10.77
N ILE A 267 -5.78 -8.77 10.24
CA ILE A 267 -5.30 -9.72 9.25
C ILE A 267 -5.18 -11.12 9.86
N ALA A 268 -4.70 -11.25 11.09
CA ALA A 268 -4.69 -12.54 11.80
C ALA A 268 -6.09 -13.14 11.92
N MET A 269 -7.10 -12.31 12.26
CA MET A 269 -8.51 -12.75 12.28
C MET A 269 -9.04 -13.09 10.86
N LEU A 270 -8.53 -12.44 9.81
CA LEU A 270 -8.88 -12.75 8.43
C LEU A 270 -8.36 -14.13 8.02
N MET A 271 -7.14 -14.47 8.43
CA MET A 271 -6.51 -15.78 8.16
C MET A 271 -7.29 -16.96 8.78
N GLU A 272 -8.08 -16.72 9.83
CA GLU A 272 -8.99 -17.75 10.36
C GLU A 272 -10.17 -18.07 9.42
N LYS A 273 -10.45 -17.23 8.43
CA LYS A 273 -11.63 -17.31 7.53
C LYS A 273 -11.28 -17.58 6.09
N GLU A 274 -10.15 -17.05 5.64
CA GLU A 274 -9.68 -17.17 4.26
C GLU A 274 -8.16 -17.23 4.21
N GLN A 275 -7.63 -17.73 3.11
CA GLN A 275 -6.20 -17.75 2.87
C GLN A 275 -5.69 -16.31 2.67
N VAL A 276 -4.54 -16.02 3.26
CA VAL A 276 -3.77 -14.79 3.06
C VAL A 276 -2.33 -15.19 2.75
N ASN A 277 -1.75 -14.62 1.70
CA ASN A 277 -0.41 -14.95 1.27
C ASN A 277 0.61 -13.88 1.66
N ALA A 278 1.84 -14.32 1.94
CA ALA A 278 3.02 -13.48 2.00
C ALA A 278 3.65 -13.40 0.60
N TYR A 279 3.79 -12.21 0.07
CA TYR A 279 4.51 -11.92 -1.17
C TYR A 279 5.92 -11.40 -0.83
N PHE A 280 6.98 -12.08 -1.27
CA PHE A 280 8.35 -11.64 -1.01
C PHE A 280 8.76 -10.57 -2.01
N MET A 281 9.10 -9.40 -1.48
CA MET A 281 9.44 -8.22 -2.26
C MET A 281 10.64 -8.45 -3.19
N LYS A 282 10.59 -7.92 -4.41
CA LYS A 282 11.73 -7.81 -5.32
C LYS A 282 12.47 -6.50 -5.08
N GLY A 283 13.81 -6.57 -5.07
CA GLY A 283 14.67 -5.42 -4.85
C GLY A 283 14.77 -5.04 -3.37
N ARG A 284 14.56 -3.79 -3.02
CA ARG A 284 14.69 -3.30 -1.63
C ARG A 284 13.73 -2.18 -1.28
N SER A 285 13.51 -2.00 0.00
CA SER A 285 12.77 -0.90 0.58
C SER A 285 13.65 0.06 1.38
N HIS A 286 13.12 1.24 1.66
CA HIS A 286 13.72 2.21 2.59
C HIS A 286 12.67 2.61 3.63
N ASP A 287 12.93 2.33 4.92
CA ASP A 287 12.12 2.85 6.03
C ASP A 287 12.42 4.34 6.23
N CYS A 288 11.72 5.20 5.49
CA CYS A 288 11.81 6.65 5.64
C CYS A 288 11.08 7.18 6.89
N GLY A 289 10.43 6.33 7.66
CA GLY A 289 9.92 6.65 8.99
C GLY A 289 11.01 6.78 10.05
N SER A 290 12.25 6.36 9.77
CA SER A 290 13.43 6.53 10.62
C SER A 290 14.41 7.55 10.04
N LYS A 291 15.14 8.27 10.90
CA LYS A 291 16.14 9.26 10.44
C LYS A 291 17.23 8.65 9.58
N LEU A 292 17.73 7.47 9.97
CA LEU A 292 18.79 6.79 9.23
C LEU A 292 18.28 6.25 7.87
N GLY A 293 17.11 5.61 7.85
CA GLY A 293 16.53 5.11 6.61
C GLY A 293 16.20 6.24 5.63
N TYR A 294 15.66 7.35 6.12
CA TYR A 294 15.41 8.55 5.32
C TYR A 294 16.69 9.13 4.71
N MET A 295 17.79 9.21 5.50
CA MET A 295 19.08 9.68 4.97
C MET A 295 19.68 8.73 3.95
N LYS A 296 19.59 7.41 4.17
CA LYS A 296 20.03 6.41 3.19
C LYS A 296 19.25 6.56 1.88
N ALA A 297 17.91 6.66 1.94
CA ALA A 297 17.09 6.88 0.76
C ALA A 297 17.54 8.15 -0.02
N ASN A 298 17.73 9.28 0.68
CA ASN A 298 18.19 10.51 0.02
C ASN A 298 19.54 10.33 -0.69
N VAL A 299 20.52 9.70 -0.05
CA VAL A 299 21.84 9.46 -0.68
C VAL A 299 21.71 8.58 -1.90
N GLU A 300 20.97 7.47 -1.80
CA GLU A 300 20.83 6.52 -2.88
C GLU A 300 20.05 7.07 -4.07
N TYR A 301 19.00 7.86 -3.82
CA TYR A 301 18.27 8.56 -4.87
C TYR A 301 19.09 9.68 -5.49
N ALA A 302 19.86 10.44 -4.69
CA ALA A 302 20.71 11.51 -5.20
C ALA A 302 21.83 11.01 -6.14
N VAL A 303 22.49 9.88 -5.81
CA VAL A 303 23.53 9.29 -6.69
C VAL A 303 22.98 8.77 -8.02
N ARG A 304 21.67 8.58 -8.13
CA ARG A 304 20.96 8.12 -9.34
C ARG A 304 20.11 9.20 -9.99
N HIS A 305 20.03 10.39 -9.37
CA HIS A 305 19.20 11.46 -9.88
C HIS A 305 19.77 12.05 -11.20
N ARG A 306 18.91 12.25 -12.19
CA ARG A 306 19.30 12.65 -13.56
C ARG A 306 20.21 13.89 -13.61
N GLU A 307 20.00 14.87 -12.73
CA GLU A 307 20.74 16.14 -12.72
C GLU A 307 21.91 16.13 -11.73
N LEU A 308 21.78 15.39 -10.59
CA LEU A 308 22.73 15.46 -9.51
C LEU A 308 23.77 14.34 -9.52
N SER A 309 23.47 13.20 -10.16
CA SER A 309 24.23 11.95 -9.99
C SER A 309 25.75 12.13 -10.14
N LYS A 310 26.18 12.84 -11.15
CA LYS A 310 27.62 13.00 -11.46
C LYS A 310 28.35 13.80 -10.38
N GLU A 311 27.85 14.98 -10.04
CA GLU A 311 28.48 15.90 -9.08
C GLU A 311 28.36 15.35 -7.68
N PHE A 312 27.17 14.87 -7.29
CA PHE A 312 26.91 14.33 -5.96
C PHE A 312 27.75 13.07 -5.70
N THR A 313 27.87 12.15 -6.67
CA THR A 313 28.69 10.94 -6.54
C THR A 313 30.18 11.29 -6.40
N SER A 314 30.66 12.30 -7.14
CA SER A 314 32.06 12.77 -7.00
C SER A 314 32.32 13.34 -5.62
N TRP A 315 31.45 14.21 -5.17
CA TRP A 315 31.54 14.78 -3.82
C TRP A 315 31.46 13.71 -2.73
N LEU A 316 30.51 12.78 -2.81
CA LEU A 316 30.31 11.70 -1.84
C LEU A 316 31.55 10.81 -1.70
N LYS A 317 32.20 10.46 -2.84
CA LYS A 317 33.46 9.70 -2.83
C LYS A 317 34.62 10.43 -2.18
N GLN A 318 34.66 11.76 -2.31
CA GLN A 318 35.66 12.58 -1.63
C GLN A 318 35.37 12.67 -0.14
N PHE A 319 34.13 12.99 0.22
CA PHE A 319 33.69 13.09 1.61
C PHE A 319 33.91 11.79 2.39
N ALA A 320 33.63 10.63 1.79
CA ALA A 320 33.86 9.34 2.42
C ALA A 320 35.34 9.01 2.70
N LYS A 321 36.31 9.74 2.10
CA LYS A 321 37.73 9.58 2.40
C LYS A 321 38.19 10.49 3.57
N GLU A 322 37.36 11.45 3.93
CA GLU A 322 37.62 12.39 5.00
C GLU A 322 37.02 11.93 6.36
N LEU A 323 36.19 10.88 6.34
CA LEU A 323 35.64 10.21 7.53
C LEU A 323 36.58 9.13 8.07
#